data_1e9633746169cfd4080ff50d30687107
#
_entry.id   1e9633746169cfd4080ff50d30687107
#
_cell.length_a   1.000
_cell.length_b   1.000
_cell.length_c   1.000
_cell.angle_alpha   90.00
_cell.angle_beta   90.00
_cell.angle_gamma   90.00
#
_symmetry.space_group_name_H-M   'P 1'
#
loop_
_entity.id
_entity.type
_entity.pdbx_description
1 polymer ?
#
loop_
_entity_poly.entity_id
_entity_poly.type
_entity_poly.pdbx_seq_one_letter_code
_entity_poly.pdbx_strand_id
1 'polypeptide(L)'
;MLIHVTATHSEDNCPGYNMELIPTVLKGLEAREEIARKYGVKLLGLWSGAPDHVFYILVDASSAHDVDLFVTEAAPFKQAYKLTPVITGEELVKLAKEMMARG
;
A
#
# COMPACT_ATOMS: atom_id res chain seq x y z
N MET A 1 -0.41 -13.34 1.92
CA MET A 1 -1.74 -12.69 1.77
C MET A 1 -1.59 -11.44 0.92
N LEU A 2 -2.41 -11.32 -0.09
CA LEU A 2 -2.39 -10.17 -0.98
C LEU A 2 -3.22 -9.04 -0.35
N ILE A 3 -2.61 -7.87 -0.19
CA ILE A 3 -3.24 -6.72 0.46
C ILE A 3 -3.11 -5.48 -0.43
N HIS A 4 -4.23 -4.82 -0.65
CA HIS A 4 -4.26 -3.53 -1.33
C HIS A 4 -4.32 -2.42 -0.28
N VAL A 5 -3.41 -1.48 -0.37
CA VAL A 5 -3.36 -0.32 0.54
C VAL A 5 -3.81 0.92 -0.20
N THR A 6 -4.76 1.63 0.39
CA THR A 6 -5.12 2.98 -0.04
C THR A 6 -4.65 3.93 1.05
N ALA A 7 -3.65 4.74 0.74
CA ALA A 7 -3.08 5.71 1.68
C ALA A 7 -3.50 7.11 1.26
N THR A 8 -4.25 7.80 2.10
CA THR A 8 -4.80 9.13 1.80
C THR A 8 -4.25 10.18 2.75
N HIS A 9 -4.12 11.40 2.27
CA HIS A 9 -3.70 12.54 3.08
C HIS A 9 -4.43 13.79 2.64
N SER A 10 -4.57 14.74 3.56
CA SER A 10 -5.17 16.04 3.27
C SER A 10 -4.18 16.95 2.55
N GLU A 11 -4.68 18.02 1.96
CA GLU A 11 -3.84 19.05 1.34
C GLU A 11 -2.82 19.62 2.32
N ASP A 12 -3.24 19.80 3.58
CA ASP A 12 -2.38 20.36 4.63
C ASP A 12 -1.16 19.48 4.92
N ASN A 13 -1.27 18.18 4.66
CA ASN A 13 -0.20 17.22 4.91
C ASN A 13 0.50 16.76 3.62
N CYS A 14 0.10 17.27 2.47
CA CYS A 14 0.64 16.87 1.19
C CYS A 14 2.09 17.36 1.02
N PRO A 15 3.05 16.48 0.69
CA PRO A 15 4.41 16.93 0.40
C PRO A 15 4.49 17.97 -0.73
N GLY A 16 3.56 17.95 -1.68
CA GLY A 16 3.49 18.92 -2.76
C GLY A 16 3.20 20.34 -2.29
N TYR A 17 2.56 20.49 -1.13
CA TYR A 17 2.29 21.78 -0.49
C TYR A 17 3.17 22.04 0.72
N ASN A 18 3.99 21.08 1.09
CA ASN A 18 4.92 21.15 2.23
C ASN A 18 6.28 20.67 1.75
N MET A 19 6.92 21.50 0.96
CA MET A 19 8.16 21.17 0.26
C MET A 19 9.28 20.67 1.18
N GLU A 20 9.25 21.09 2.44
CA GLU A 20 10.21 20.65 3.46
C GLU A 20 10.13 19.14 3.75
N LEU A 21 9.00 18.50 3.42
CA LEU A 21 8.82 17.06 3.61
C LEU A 21 9.44 16.24 2.47
N ILE A 22 9.63 16.85 1.31
CA ILE A 22 10.04 16.14 0.09
C ILE A 22 11.33 15.34 0.26
N PRO A 23 12.42 15.88 0.83
CA PRO A 23 13.65 15.10 0.95
C PRO A 23 13.48 13.80 1.74
N THR A 24 12.72 13.83 2.83
CA THR A 24 12.48 12.65 3.68
C THR A 24 11.58 11.65 2.98
N VAL A 25 10.51 12.12 2.34
CA VAL A 25 9.58 11.26 1.60
C VAL A 25 10.28 10.62 0.40
N LEU A 26 11.07 11.40 -0.33
CA LEU A 26 11.82 10.90 -1.48
C LEU A 26 12.79 9.79 -1.06
N LYS A 27 13.50 9.99 0.03
CA LYS A 27 14.43 8.98 0.56
C LYS A 27 13.72 7.67 0.87
N GLY A 28 12.56 7.75 1.51
CA GLY A 28 11.75 6.55 1.80
C GLY A 28 11.26 5.86 0.54
N LEU A 29 10.75 6.61 -0.42
CA LEU A 29 10.26 6.06 -1.68
C LEU A 29 11.38 5.43 -2.52
N GLU A 30 12.56 6.03 -2.54
CA GLU A 30 13.72 5.46 -3.23
C GLU A 30 14.18 4.15 -2.58
N ALA A 31 14.05 4.03 -1.25
CA ALA A 31 14.43 2.84 -0.49
C ALA A 31 13.29 1.82 -0.33
N ARG A 32 12.15 2.02 -0.99
CA ARG A 32 10.94 1.22 -0.75
C ARG A 32 11.12 -0.29 -0.89
N GLU A 33 11.92 -0.74 -1.84
CA GLU A 33 12.18 -2.18 -2.04
C GLU A 33 12.94 -2.76 -0.85
N GLU A 34 13.93 -2.03 -0.36
CA GLU A 34 14.74 -2.42 0.78
C GLU A 34 13.93 -2.42 2.06
N ILE A 35 13.09 -1.40 2.25
CA ILE A 35 12.20 -1.30 3.40
C ILE A 35 11.20 -2.45 3.39
N ALA A 36 10.65 -2.78 2.23
CA ALA A 36 9.74 -3.92 2.09
C ALA A 36 10.41 -5.21 2.55
N ARG A 37 11.63 -5.48 2.10
CA ARG A 37 12.38 -6.67 2.52
C ARG A 37 12.63 -6.70 4.02
N LYS A 38 12.89 -5.55 4.63
CA LYS A 38 13.11 -5.41 6.07
C LYS A 38 11.93 -5.92 6.89
N TYR A 39 10.73 -5.68 6.41
CA TYR A 39 9.50 -6.09 7.11
C TYR A 39 8.88 -7.37 6.55
N GLY A 40 9.57 -8.07 5.67
CA GLY A 40 9.06 -9.29 5.08
C GLY A 40 7.87 -9.08 4.14
N VAL A 41 7.77 -7.90 3.55
CA VAL A 41 6.71 -7.52 2.63
C VAL A 41 7.24 -7.60 1.20
N LYS A 42 6.47 -8.23 0.31
CA LYS A 42 6.77 -8.24 -1.11
C LYS A 42 5.97 -7.11 -1.79
N LEU A 43 6.67 -6.09 -2.25
CA LEU A 43 6.04 -4.96 -2.94
C LEU A 43 5.76 -5.34 -4.39
N LEU A 44 4.48 -5.35 -4.77
CA LEU A 44 4.04 -5.71 -6.13
C LEU A 44 3.78 -4.48 -6.99
N GLY A 45 3.46 -3.35 -6.39
CA GLY A 45 3.25 -2.11 -7.10
C GLY A 45 2.98 -0.95 -6.16
N LEU A 46 3.33 0.25 -6.61
CA LEU A 46 3.07 1.49 -5.90
C LEU A 46 2.77 2.58 -6.92
N TRP A 47 1.63 3.22 -6.78
CA TRP A 47 1.17 4.28 -7.70
C TRP A 47 0.72 5.48 -6.90
N SER A 48 0.94 6.66 -7.47
CA SER A 48 0.44 7.91 -6.89
C SER A 48 -0.75 8.42 -7.70
N GLY A 49 -1.88 8.62 -7.01
CA GLY A 49 -3.02 9.34 -7.55
C GLY A 49 -2.97 10.79 -7.09
N ALA A 50 -1.96 11.53 -7.55
CA ALA A 50 -1.65 12.86 -7.05
C ALA A 50 -2.86 13.83 -7.01
N PRO A 51 -3.74 13.88 -8.04
CA PRO A 51 -4.90 14.78 -7.97
C PRO A 51 -5.81 14.55 -6.77
N ASP A 52 -5.89 13.30 -6.29
CA ASP A 52 -6.77 12.91 -5.19
C ASP A 52 -6.01 12.74 -3.87
N HIS A 53 -4.72 13.08 -3.81
CA HIS A 53 -3.88 12.92 -2.61
C HIS A 53 -3.91 11.50 -2.06
N VAL A 54 -3.68 10.52 -2.94
CA VAL A 54 -3.77 9.11 -2.59
C VAL A 54 -2.59 8.31 -3.18
N PHE A 55 -2.12 7.33 -2.42
CA PHE A 55 -1.22 6.30 -2.92
C PHE A 55 -1.98 4.97 -2.97
N TYR A 56 -1.77 4.23 -4.04
CA TYR A 56 -2.28 2.86 -4.18
C TYR A 56 -1.09 1.91 -4.15
N ILE A 57 -1.13 0.96 -3.24
CA ILE A 57 -0.01 0.04 -3.03
C ILE A 57 -0.55 -1.37 -3.01
N LEU A 58 0.13 -2.28 -3.71
CA LEU A 58 -0.21 -3.69 -3.71
C LEU A 58 0.97 -4.47 -3.16
N VAL A 59 0.72 -5.28 -2.14
CA VAL A 59 1.75 -6.06 -1.46
C VAL A 59 1.30 -7.48 -1.20
N ASP A 60 2.27 -8.38 -1.03
CA ASP A 60 2.05 -9.71 -0.48
C ASP A 60 2.78 -9.74 0.87
N ALA A 61 2.03 -10.00 1.94
CA ALA A 61 2.55 -9.96 3.30
C ALA A 61 1.82 -10.96 4.19
N SER A 62 2.45 -11.35 5.29
CA SER A 62 1.85 -12.28 6.23
C SER A 62 0.97 -11.59 7.27
N SER A 63 1.12 -10.29 7.49
CA SER A 63 0.29 -9.54 8.44
C SER A 63 0.05 -8.10 8.01
N ALA A 64 -1.08 -7.55 8.44
CA ALA A 64 -1.40 -6.15 8.21
C ALA A 64 -0.43 -5.23 8.97
N HIS A 65 0.06 -5.67 10.13
CA HIS A 65 1.00 -4.89 10.92
C HIS A 65 2.32 -4.64 10.18
N ASP A 66 2.84 -5.66 9.49
CA ASP A 66 4.06 -5.52 8.68
C ASP A 66 3.86 -4.53 7.54
N VAL A 67 2.66 -4.52 6.95
CA VAL A 67 2.31 -3.59 5.87
C VAL A 67 2.28 -2.16 6.41
N ASP A 68 1.70 -1.95 7.58
CA ASP A 68 1.66 -0.63 8.24
C ASP A 68 3.08 -0.11 8.48
N LEU A 69 3.95 -0.94 9.04
CA LEU A 69 5.34 -0.57 9.27
C LEU A 69 6.07 -0.21 7.97
N PHE A 70 5.84 -0.99 6.93
CA PHE A 70 6.41 -0.73 5.62
C PHE A 70 5.96 0.62 5.05
N VAL A 71 4.65 0.85 5.00
CA VAL A 71 4.11 2.10 4.41
C VAL A 71 4.57 3.32 5.20
N THR A 72 4.56 3.23 6.53
CA THR A 72 4.98 4.31 7.41
C THR A 72 6.44 4.71 7.18
N GLU A 73 7.31 3.74 6.96
CA GLU A 73 8.72 4.01 6.72
C GLU A 73 9.02 4.44 5.27
N ALA A 74 8.32 3.84 4.29
CA ALA A 74 8.54 4.15 2.88
C ALA A 74 7.95 5.50 2.46
N ALA A 75 6.89 5.93 3.13
CA ALA A 75 6.24 7.22 2.86
C ALA A 75 5.99 7.94 4.20
N PRO A 76 7.05 8.51 4.82
CA PRO A 76 7.01 8.99 6.19
C PRO A 76 6.41 10.39 6.31
N PHE A 77 5.10 10.49 6.15
CA PHE A 77 4.35 11.71 6.43
C PHE A 77 2.94 11.33 6.88
N LYS A 78 2.19 12.27 7.40
CA LYS A 78 0.88 12.00 8.00
C LYS A 78 -0.14 11.57 6.95
N GLN A 79 -0.62 10.34 7.08
CA GLN A 79 -1.58 9.72 6.16
C GLN A 79 -2.55 8.83 6.93
N ALA A 80 -3.68 8.55 6.30
CA ALA A 80 -4.63 7.54 6.76
C ALA A 80 -4.54 6.34 5.82
N TYR A 81 -4.48 5.12 6.37
CA TYR A 81 -4.34 3.90 5.59
C TYR A 81 -5.61 3.05 5.65
N LYS A 82 -6.00 2.50 4.51
CA LYS A 82 -7.01 1.46 4.43
C LYS A 82 -6.36 0.23 3.80
N LEU A 83 -6.32 -0.86 4.55
CA LEU A 83 -5.75 -2.13 4.12
C LEU A 83 -6.90 -3.08 3.77
N THR A 84 -6.93 -3.54 2.53
CA THR A 84 -7.99 -4.42 2.03
C THR A 84 -7.37 -5.72 1.54
N PRO A 85 -7.64 -6.85 2.21
CA PRO A 85 -7.25 -8.15 1.66
C PRO A 85 -7.97 -8.35 0.34
N VAL A 86 -7.23 -8.78 -0.68
CA VAL A 86 -7.79 -8.98 -2.01
C VAL A 86 -7.41 -10.35 -2.55
N ILE A 87 -8.17 -10.84 -3.51
CA ILE A 87 -7.85 -12.04 -4.25
C ILE A 87 -7.79 -11.70 -5.73
N THR A 88 -7.07 -12.50 -6.49
CA THR A 88 -6.97 -12.32 -7.94
C THR A 88 -8.31 -12.68 -8.62
N GLY A 89 -8.48 -12.23 -9.86
CA GLY A 89 -9.64 -12.63 -10.66
C GLY A 89 -9.72 -14.15 -10.84
N GLU A 90 -8.57 -14.82 -10.99
CA GLU A 90 -8.51 -16.28 -11.11
C GLU A 90 -8.97 -16.96 -9.83
N GLU A 91 -8.53 -16.48 -8.68
CA GLU A 91 -8.98 -17.00 -7.39
C GLU A 91 -10.48 -16.76 -7.18
N LEU A 92 -10.98 -15.60 -7.63
CA LEU A 92 -12.40 -15.28 -7.53
C LEU A 92 -13.23 -16.25 -8.39
N VAL A 93 -12.79 -16.55 -9.60
CA VAL A 93 -13.45 -17.54 -10.48
C VAL A 93 -13.50 -18.90 -9.81
N LYS A 94 -12.39 -19.34 -9.23
CA LYS A 94 -12.31 -20.62 -8.51
C LYS A 94 -13.29 -20.64 -7.34
N LEU A 95 -13.30 -19.59 -6.54
CA LEU A 95 -14.21 -19.47 -5.41
C LEU A 95 -15.67 -19.51 -5.84
N ALA A 96 -16.03 -18.79 -6.91
CA ALA A 96 -17.37 -18.76 -7.43
C ALA A 96 -17.84 -20.16 -7.88
N LYS A 97 -16.96 -20.92 -8.56
CA LYS A 97 -17.26 -22.29 -8.97
C LYS A 97 -17.47 -23.21 -7.78
N GLU A 98 -16.65 -23.07 -6.74
CA GLU A 98 -16.81 -23.84 -5.50
C GLU A 98 -18.14 -23.52 -4.81
N MET A 99 -18.52 -22.26 -4.78
CA MET A 99 -19.81 -21.83 -4.19
C MET A 99 -20.99 -22.40 -4.99
N MET A 100 -20.91 -22.41 -6.31
CA MET A 100 -21.95 -23.00 -7.15
C MET A 100 -22.07 -24.52 -6.94
N ALA A 101 -20.95 -25.20 -6.78
CA ALA A 101 -20.95 -26.65 -6.53
C ALA A 101 -21.57 -27.01 -5.18
N ARG A 102 -21.48 -26.13 -4.19
CA ARG A 102 -22.08 -26.34 -2.86
C ARG A 102 -23.54 -25.94 -2.80
N GLY A 103 -23.95 -25.08 -3.70
CA GLY A 103 -25.29 -24.53 -3.71
C GLY A 103 -26.21 -25.30 -4.57
#